data_03d22396d181af090a0c983c865f07ba
#
_entry.id   03d22396d181af090a0c983c865f07ba
#
_cell.length_a   1.000
_cell.length_b   1.000
_cell.length_c   1.000
_cell.angle_alpha   90.00
_cell.angle_beta   90.00
_cell.angle_gamma   90.00
#
_symmetry.space_group_name_H-M   'P 1'
#
loop_
_entity.id
_entity.type
_entity.pdbx_description
1 polymer ?
#
loop_
_entity_poly.entity_id
_entity_poly.type
_entity_poly.pdbx_seq_one_letter_code
_entity_poly.pdbx_strand_id
1 'polypeptide(L)'
;MPLSPLSRLPRGVLDIMKEAARLILKRPIVGIAAAARTPDGKWVLIRRADTGTWALPGGTLEWGETLREALAREMEEEAGIPDVVPGRLVGVFSAPHRDPRFHGVTIVVECDVKPPTAPPKNPVEILEVGFFADAEVPELAMGMNDMIRAAQRGGPPEIE
;
A
#
# COMPACT_ATOMS: atom_id res chain seq x y z
N MET A 1 40.91 -11.68 22.55
CA MET A 1 39.56 -11.37 22.07
C MET A 1 38.77 -12.65 22.00
N PRO A 2 37.63 -12.81 22.67
CA PRO A 2 36.81 -14.00 22.54
C PRO A 2 36.21 -14.05 21.15
N LEU A 3 36.48 -15.14 20.42
CA LEU A 3 35.87 -15.44 19.12
C LEU A 3 34.34 -15.47 19.30
N SER A 4 33.60 -14.80 18.41
CA SER A 4 32.14 -14.77 18.46
C SER A 4 31.59 -16.21 18.42
N PRO A 5 30.51 -16.52 19.14
CA PRO A 5 29.93 -17.88 19.18
C PRO A 5 29.54 -18.43 17.79
N LEU A 6 29.36 -17.56 16.80
CA LEU A 6 29.07 -17.93 15.40
C LEU A 6 30.25 -18.62 14.69
N SER A 7 31.48 -18.42 15.13
CA SER A 7 32.67 -19.06 14.51
C SER A 7 32.79 -20.56 14.79
N ARG A 8 31.97 -21.12 15.69
CA ARG A 8 31.94 -22.53 16.05
C ARG A 8 30.91 -23.39 15.31
N LEU A 9 30.05 -22.73 14.49
CA LEU A 9 29.04 -23.44 13.73
C LEU A 9 29.65 -24.10 12.47
N PRO A 10 29.26 -25.37 12.15
CA PRO A 10 29.61 -25.98 10.88
C PRO A 10 29.22 -25.09 9.69
N ARG A 11 30.09 -25.02 8.67
CA ARG A 11 29.88 -24.21 7.48
C ARG A 11 28.49 -24.40 6.86
N GLY A 12 28.03 -25.67 6.77
CA GLY A 12 26.70 -25.96 6.24
C GLY A 12 25.54 -25.36 7.05
N VAL A 13 25.69 -25.28 8.38
CA VAL A 13 24.65 -24.60 9.22
C VAL A 13 24.65 -23.10 8.99
N LEU A 14 25.83 -22.50 8.85
CA LEU A 14 25.95 -21.06 8.53
C LEU A 14 25.35 -20.75 7.15
N ASP A 15 25.51 -21.63 6.18
CA ASP A 15 24.95 -21.42 4.83
C ASP A 15 23.43 -21.58 4.82
N ILE A 16 22.87 -22.54 5.56
CA ILE A 16 21.42 -22.68 5.78
C ILE A 16 20.85 -21.45 6.50
N MET A 17 21.53 -20.97 7.54
CA MET A 17 21.11 -19.76 8.26
C MET A 17 21.14 -18.50 7.36
N LYS A 18 22.18 -18.34 6.54
CA LYS A 18 22.26 -17.23 5.57
C LYS A 18 21.15 -17.30 4.54
N GLU A 19 20.86 -18.48 4.02
CA GLU A 19 19.79 -18.68 3.04
C GLU A 19 18.41 -18.45 3.67
N ALA A 20 18.16 -18.93 4.89
CA ALA A 20 16.95 -18.63 5.65
C ALA A 20 16.80 -17.13 5.93
N ALA A 21 17.86 -16.47 6.36
CA ALA A 21 17.86 -15.02 6.56
C ALA A 21 17.59 -14.25 5.26
N ARG A 22 18.17 -14.70 4.14
CA ARG A 22 17.94 -14.12 2.80
C ARG A 22 16.49 -14.28 2.37
N LEU A 23 15.89 -15.45 2.59
CA LEU A 23 14.48 -15.72 2.29
C LEU A 23 13.53 -14.85 3.13
N ILE A 24 13.89 -14.53 4.37
CA ILE A 24 13.09 -13.67 5.26
C ILE A 24 13.28 -12.20 4.90
N LEU A 25 14.53 -11.75 4.70
CA LEU A 25 14.87 -10.33 4.52
C LEU A 25 14.63 -9.79 3.10
N LYS A 26 14.54 -10.69 2.10
CA LYS A 26 14.34 -10.31 0.68
C LYS A 26 13.00 -10.76 0.10
N ARG A 27 11.99 -10.95 0.94
CA ARG A 27 10.65 -11.25 0.45
C ARG A 27 9.96 -9.98 -0.05
N PRO A 28 9.28 -10.04 -1.19
CA PRO A 28 8.36 -8.97 -1.57
C PRO A 28 7.28 -8.81 -0.50
N ILE A 29 6.92 -7.56 -0.22
CA ILE A 29 5.85 -7.22 0.70
C ILE A 29 4.57 -7.02 -0.12
N VAL A 30 3.50 -7.71 0.27
CA VAL A 30 2.21 -7.53 -0.37
C VAL A 30 1.53 -6.31 0.25
N GLY A 31 1.27 -5.34 -0.60
CA GLY A 31 0.53 -4.14 -0.26
C GLY A 31 -0.81 -4.08 -0.96
N ILE A 32 -1.69 -3.26 -0.44
CA ILE A 32 -2.99 -2.96 -1.03
C ILE A 32 -3.21 -1.45 -1.05
N ALA A 33 -3.84 -0.96 -2.10
CA ALA A 33 -4.21 0.44 -2.22
C ALA A 33 -5.64 0.57 -2.74
N ALA A 34 -6.39 1.50 -2.17
CA ALA A 34 -7.76 1.80 -2.55
C ALA A 34 -7.79 2.96 -3.56
N ALA A 35 -8.19 2.69 -4.80
CA ALA A 35 -8.64 3.72 -5.72
C ALA A 35 -10.09 4.07 -5.39
N ALA A 36 -10.28 4.78 -4.28
CA ALA A 36 -11.58 5.04 -3.67
C ALA A 36 -12.28 6.25 -4.29
N ARG A 37 -13.56 6.08 -4.63
CA ARG A 37 -14.42 7.14 -5.15
C ARG A 37 -15.62 7.41 -4.26
N THR A 38 -15.89 8.69 -4.05
CA THR A 38 -17.10 9.17 -3.41
C THR A 38 -18.29 9.15 -4.38
N PRO A 39 -19.56 9.24 -3.90
CA PRO A 39 -20.73 9.23 -4.77
C PRO A 39 -20.78 10.38 -5.78
N ASP A 40 -20.13 11.50 -5.51
CA ASP A 40 -19.95 12.62 -6.44
C ASP A 40 -18.75 12.46 -7.38
N GLY A 41 -18.13 11.28 -7.40
CA GLY A 41 -17.09 10.88 -8.34
C GLY A 41 -15.68 11.38 -8.03
N LYS A 42 -15.42 11.89 -6.83
CA LYS A 42 -14.11 12.36 -6.43
C LYS A 42 -13.25 11.23 -5.86
N TRP A 43 -11.97 11.28 -6.16
CA TRP A 43 -10.96 10.40 -5.58
C TRP A 43 -10.63 10.80 -4.15
N VAL A 44 -10.54 9.81 -3.28
CA VAL A 44 -10.08 9.99 -1.91
C VAL A 44 -8.58 9.76 -1.87
N LEU A 45 -7.83 10.77 -1.48
CA LEU A 45 -6.39 10.71 -1.31
C LEU A 45 -6.00 11.12 0.11
N ILE A 46 -4.89 10.59 0.57
CA ILE A 46 -4.30 10.93 1.86
C ILE A 46 -2.98 11.68 1.65
N ARG A 47 -2.68 12.61 2.54
CA ARG A 47 -1.40 13.30 2.56
C ARG A 47 -0.53 12.72 3.69
N ARG A 48 0.57 12.11 3.31
CA ARG A 48 1.46 11.42 4.25
C ARG A 48 2.31 12.40 5.05
N ALA A 49 2.53 12.10 6.34
CA ALA A 49 3.37 12.93 7.21
C ALA A 49 4.87 12.76 6.93
N ASP A 50 5.30 11.56 6.55
CA ASP A 50 6.72 11.24 6.32
C ASP A 50 7.29 11.91 5.07
N THR A 51 6.49 12.07 4.01
CA THR A 51 6.93 12.65 2.74
C THR A 51 6.27 13.98 2.40
N GLY A 52 5.17 14.32 3.06
CA GLY A 52 4.33 15.50 2.73
C GLY A 52 3.60 15.37 1.39
N THR A 53 3.63 14.20 0.74
CA THR A 53 3.06 13.94 -0.57
C THR A 53 1.70 13.24 -0.48
N TRP A 54 0.89 13.38 -1.55
CA TRP A 54 -0.37 12.69 -1.68
C TRP A 54 -0.17 11.24 -2.10
N ALA A 55 -1.06 10.36 -1.66
CA ALA A 55 -1.04 8.93 -1.96
C ALA A 55 -2.46 8.35 -1.99
N LEU A 56 -2.62 7.20 -2.63
CA LEU A 56 -3.80 6.37 -2.44
C LEU A 56 -3.80 5.82 -1.01
N PRO A 57 -4.94 5.79 -0.31
CA PRO A 57 -5.05 5.09 0.96
C PRO A 57 -4.69 3.62 0.81
N GLY A 58 -3.92 3.09 1.74
CA GLY A 58 -3.51 1.69 1.70
C GLY A 58 -2.24 1.41 2.48
N GLY A 59 -1.94 0.15 2.63
CA GLY A 59 -0.79 -0.32 3.40
C GLY A 59 -0.44 -1.76 3.13
N THR A 60 0.16 -2.41 4.10
CA THR A 60 0.59 -3.79 4.02
C THR A 60 -0.55 -4.73 4.39
N LEU A 61 -0.70 -5.81 3.61
CA LEU A 61 -1.59 -6.91 3.98
C LEU A 61 -1.02 -7.63 5.21
N GLU A 62 -1.78 -7.72 6.28
CA GLU A 62 -1.38 -8.38 7.50
C GLU A 62 -1.57 -9.91 7.45
N TRP A 63 -0.87 -10.62 8.32
CA TRP A 63 -0.98 -12.06 8.39
C TRP A 63 -2.39 -12.51 8.77
N GLY A 64 -3.00 -13.34 7.91
CA GLY A 64 -4.35 -13.87 8.14
C GLY A 64 -5.49 -12.94 7.68
N GLU A 65 -5.15 -11.77 7.15
CA GLU A 65 -6.09 -10.79 6.64
C GLU A 65 -6.40 -11.04 5.17
N THR A 66 -7.65 -10.89 4.78
CA THR A 66 -8.04 -10.86 3.37
C THR A 66 -7.87 -9.45 2.78
N LEU A 67 -7.76 -9.34 1.46
CA LEU A 67 -7.68 -8.04 0.78
C LEU A 67 -8.87 -7.12 1.11
N ARG A 68 -10.05 -7.70 1.29
CA ARG A 68 -11.26 -6.94 1.66
C ARG A 68 -11.18 -6.35 3.06
N GLU A 69 -10.68 -7.13 4.01
CA GLU A 69 -10.46 -6.67 5.39
C GLU A 69 -9.37 -5.60 5.44
N ALA A 70 -8.26 -5.80 4.73
CA ALA A 70 -7.18 -4.82 4.63
C ALA A 70 -7.66 -3.48 4.05
N LEU A 71 -8.45 -3.50 2.96
CA LEU A 71 -9.03 -2.28 2.38
C LEU A 71 -9.91 -1.52 3.38
N ALA A 72 -10.78 -2.24 4.09
CA ALA A 72 -11.66 -1.61 5.08
C ALA A 72 -10.86 -1.02 6.25
N ARG A 73 -9.88 -1.76 6.76
CA ARG A 73 -9.01 -1.31 7.85
C ARG A 73 -8.21 -0.06 7.46
N GLU A 74 -7.49 -0.10 6.34
CA GLU A 74 -6.66 1.01 5.88
C GLU A 74 -7.51 2.27 5.59
N MET A 75 -8.66 2.10 4.95
CA MET A 75 -9.56 3.22 4.68
C MET A 75 -10.13 3.85 5.97
N GLU A 76 -10.42 3.04 6.97
CA GLU A 76 -10.86 3.55 8.28
C GLU A 76 -9.71 4.25 9.01
N GLU A 77 -8.51 3.66 9.04
CA GLU A 77 -7.34 4.18 9.75
C GLU A 77 -6.80 5.46 9.11
N GLU A 78 -6.66 5.49 7.79
CA GLU A 78 -6.02 6.57 7.08
C GLU A 78 -6.98 7.67 6.57
N ALA A 79 -8.22 7.31 6.25
CA ALA A 79 -9.20 8.25 5.70
C ALA A 79 -10.43 8.49 6.57
N GLY A 80 -10.61 7.74 7.67
CA GLY A 80 -11.81 7.84 8.51
C GLY A 80 -13.08 7.31 7.83
N ILE A 81 -12.93 6.39 6.86
CA ILE A 81 -14.00 5.83 6.05
C ILE A 81 -14.13 4.32 6.33
N PRO A 82 -15.06 3.90 7.19
CA PRO A 82 -15.24 2.48 7.52
C PRO A 82 -16.04 1.70 6.46
N ASP A 83 -16.93 2.40 5.75
CA ASP A 83 -17.84 1.78 4.76
C ASP A 83 -17.19 1.78 3.37
N VAL A 84 -16.52 0.69 3.04
CA VAL A 84 -15.83 0.48 1.76
C VAL A 84 -16.48 -0.67 1.00
N VAL A 85 -16.87 -0.41 -0.24
CA VAL A 85 -17.38 -1.44 -1.15
C VAL A 85 -16.33 -1.69 -2.24
N PRO A 86 -15.51 -2.76 -2.10
CA PRO A 86 -14.55 -3.12 -3.12
C PRO A 86 -15.22 -3.53 -4.42
N GLY A 87 -14.74 -2.95 -5.51
CA GLY A 87 -15.23 -3.18 -6.87
C GLY A 87 -14.18 -3.88 -7.73
N ARG A 88 -13.83 -3.24 -8.86
CA ARG A 88 -12.92 -3.77 -9.88
C ARG A 88 -11.46 -3.79 -9.40
N LEU A 89 -10.75 -4.87 -9.73
CA LEU A 89 -9.30 -4.86 -9.66
C LEU A 89 -8.74 -3.88 -10.71
N VAL A 90 -8.00 -2.88 -10.26
CA VAL A 90 -7.31 -1.92 -11.13
C VAL A 90 -6.06 -2.54 -11.72
N GLY A 91 -5.26 -3.20 -10.89
CA GLY A 91 -4.06 -3.89 -11.32
C GLY A 91 -3.20 -4.39 -10.18
N VAL A 92 -2.10 -5.05 -10.55
CA VAL A 92 -1.02 -5.50 -9.67
C VAL A 92 0.27 -4.87 -10.15
N PHE A 93 0.86 -4.06 -9.29
CA PHE A 93 2.05 -3.27 -9.58
C PHE A 93 3.22 -3.78 -8.75
N SER A 94 4.26 -4.30 -9.41
CA SER A 94 5.31 -5.05 -8.74
C SER A 94 6.74 -4.66 -9.12
N ALA A 95 6.93 -3.59 -9.89
CA ALA A 95 8.28 -3.18 -10.28
C ALA A 95 9.13 -2.78 -9.06
N PRO A 96 10.33 -3.37 -8.90
CA PRO A 96 11.14 -3.16 -7.71
C PRO A 96 11.58 -1.72 -7.45
N HIS A 97 11.54 -0.86 -8.46
CA HIS A 97 11.96 0.54 -8.35
C HIS A 97 10.85 1.48 -7.83
N ARG A 98 9.62 0.99 -7.62
CA ARG A 98 8.49 1.83 -7.17
C ARG A 98 8.68 2.35 -5.77
N ASP A 99 9.23 1.54 -4.87
CA ASP A 99 9.56 1.95 -3.51
C ASP A 99 11.05 1.66 -3.24
N PRO A 100 11.87 2.69 -2.94
CA PRO A 100 13.29 2.49 -2.70
C PRO A 100 13.59 1.74 -1.39
N ARG A 101 12.62 1.60 -0.50
CA ARG A 101 12.78 0.99 0.82
C ARG A 101 12.66 -0.53 0.78
N PHE A 102 11.81 -1.06 -0.09
CA PHE A 102 11.55 -2.50 -0.21
C PHE A 102 10.90 -2.86 -1.57
N HIS A 103 10.94 -4.13 -1.91
CA HIS A 103 10.20 -4.64 -3.07
C HIS A 103 8.74 -4.87 -2.69
N GLY A 104 7.84 -3.97 -3.10
CA GLY A 104 6.41 -4.10 -2.90
C GLY A 104 5.71 -4.76 -4.09
N VAL A 105 4.68 -5.56 -3.80
CA VAL A 105 3.67 -6.00 -4.78
C VAL A 105 2.36 -5.37 -4.35
N THR A 106 1.95 -4.31 -5.04
CA THR A 106 0.76 -3.53 -4.66
C THR A 106 -0.44 -3.94 -5.50
N ILE A 107 -1.49 -4.39 -4.83
CA ILE A 107 -2.78 -4.72 -5.42
C ILE A 107 -3.67 -3.48 -5.29
N VAL A 108 -4.08 -2.91 -6.41
CA VAL A 108 -4.92 -1.71 -6.45
C VAL A 108 -6.35 -2.11 -6.79
N VAL A 109 -7.27 -1.73 -5.92
CA VAL A 109 -8.70 -2.03 -6.07
C VAL A 109 -9.51 -0.74 -6.11
N GLU A 110 -10.40 -0.63 -7.08
CA GLU A 110 -11.39 0.42 -7.13
C GLU A 110 -12.42 0.21 -6.03
N CYS A 111 -12.76 1.25 -5.28
CA CYS A 111 -13.68 1.16 -4.17
C CYS A 111 -14.71 2.28 -4.22
N ASP A 112 -15.98 1.93 -4.03
CA ASP A 112 -17.01 2.91 -3.74
C ASP A 112 -17.04 3.17 -2.23
N VAL A 113 -17.04 4.43 -1.84
CA VAL A 113 -16.99 4.83 -0.44
C VAL A 113 -18.01 5.91 -0.14
N LYS A 114 -18.47 5.97 1.11
CA LYS A 114 -19.22 7.11 1.63
C LYS A 114 -18.25 8.20 2.10
N PRO A 115 -18.73 9.45 2.26
CA PRO A 115 -17.93 10.47 2.90
C PRO A 115 -17.41 10.03 4.27
N PRO A 116 -16.23 10.52 4.71
CA PRO A 116 -15.67 10.16 6.01
C PRO A 116 -16.62 10.58 7.15
N THR A 117 -16.73 9.70 8.13
CA THR A 117 -17.55 9.92 9.33
C THR A 117 -16.74 10.32 10.55
N ALA A 118 -15.42 10.20 10.46
CA ALA A 118 -14.46 10.52 11.50
C ALA A 118 -13.14 11.03 10.90
N PRO A 119 -12.30 11.72 11.67
CA PRO A 119 -10.92 11.99 11.26
C PRO A 119 -10.12 10.68 11.16
N PRO A 120 -8.98 10.68 10.44
CA PRO A 120 -8.07 9.55 10.42
C PRO A 120 -7.69 9.10 11.84
N LYS A 121 -7.63 7.80 12.07
CA LYS A 121 -7.25 7.24 13.38
C LYS A 121 -5.75 7.41 13.67
N ASN A 122 -4.95 7.58 12.61
CA ASN A 122 -3.49 7.72 12.71
C ASN A 122 -3.00 9.12 12.31
N PRO A 123 -3.20 10.14 13.18
CA PRO A 123 -2.79 11.52 12.89
C PRO A 123 -1.27 11.72 12.85
N VAL A 124 -0.49 10.72 13.29
CA VAL A 124 0.98 10.75 13.22
C VAL A 124 1.47 10.44 11.80
N GLU A 125 0.74 9.63 11.06
CA GLU A 125 1.11 9.21 9.70
C GLU A 125 0.38 10.00 8.63
N ILE A 126 -0.84 10.47 8.90
CA ILE A 126 -1.70 11.15 7.93
C ILE A 126 -1.93 12.61 8.36
N LEU A 127 -1.48 13.53 7.52
CA LEU A 127 -1.68 14.98 7.73
C LEU A 127 -3.06 15.44 7.31
N GLU A 128 -3.59 14.87 6.23
CA GLU A 128 -4.78 15.37 5.56
C GLU A 128 -5.44 14.30 4.71
N VAL A 129 -6.75 14.37 4.58
CA VAL A 129 -7.56 13.62 3.60
C VAL A 129 -8.16 14.60 2.62
N GLY A 130 -7.95 14.38 1.32
CA GLY A 130 -8.42 15.24 0.26
C GLY A 130 -9.35 14.52 -0.73
N PHE A 131 -10.21 15.31 -1.39
CA PHE A 131 -11.19 14.83 -2.37
C PHE A 131 -10.97 15.56 -3.69
N PHE A 132 -10.60 14.83 -4.75
CA PHE A 132 -10.13 15.41 -6.00
C PHE A 132 -10.95 14.91 -7.19
N ALA A 133 -11.37 15.82 -8.05
CA ALA A 133 -11.88 15.46 -9.36
C ALA A 133 -10.75 14.90 -10.24
N ASP A 134 -11.08 14.15 -11.30
CA ASP A 134 -10.08 13.51 -12.18
C ASP A 134 -8.96 14.47 -12.64
N ALA A 135 -9.32 15.68 -13.02
CA ALA A 135 -8.37 16.68 -13.50
C ALA A 135 -7.57 17.41 -12.41
N GLU A 136 -7.98 17.24 -11.14
CA GLU A 136 -7.38 17.92 -9.98
C GLU A 136 -6.47 17.02 -9.17
N VAL A 137 -6.36 15.72 -9.55
CA VAL A 137 -5.50 14.75 -8.85
C VAL A 137 -4.06 15.26 -8.86
N PRO A 138 -3.45 15.48 -7.68
CA PRO A 138 -2.08 15.94 -7.58
C PRO A 138 -1.10 14.83 -7.97
N GLU A 139 0.19 15.17 -8.03
CA GLU A 139 1.23 14.16 -8.15
C GLU A 139 1.28 13.29 -6.89
N LEU A 140 1.26 11.96 -7.09
CA LEU A 140 1.25 10.98 -6.02
C LEU A 140 2.65 10.42 -5.75
N ALA A 141 2.87 10.03 -4.51
CA ALA A 141 4.10 9.40 -4.04
C ALA A 141 4.30 7.98 -4.61
N MET A 142 5.53 7.49 -4.56
CA MET A 142 5.90 6.07 -4.69
C MET A 142 5.38 5.38 -5.97
N GLY A 143 5.39 6.09 -7.11
CA GLY A 143 4.92 5.53 -8.39
C GLY A 143 3.40 5.28 -8.45
N MET A 144 2.61 5.85 -7.54
CA MET A 144 1.16 5.71 -7.53
C MET A 144 0.45 6.50 -8.64
N ASN A 145 1.16 7.38 -9.34
CA ASN A 145 0.62 8.08 -10.51
C ASN A 145 0.12 7.12 -11.60
N ASP A 146 0.83 6.02 -11.82
CA ASP A 146 0.39 5.01 -12.80
C ASP A 146 -0.84 4.27 -12.31
N MET A 147 -0.90 3.98 -11.02
CA MET A 147 -2.02 3.31 -10.37
C MET A 147 -3.32 4.12 -10.49
N ILE A 148 -3.28 5.41 -10.14
CA ILE A 148 -4.47 6.28 -10.25
C ILE A 148 -4.87 6.49 -11.71
N ARG A 149 -3.92 6.63 -12.64
CA ARG A 149 -4.22 6.72 -14.08
C ARG A 149 -4.88 5.45 -14.61
N ALA A 150 -4.45 4.27 -14.16
CA ALA A 150 -5.07 3.00 -14.50
C ALA A 150 -6.52 2.93 -13.98
N ALA A 151 -6.78 3.42 -12.77
CA ALA A 151 -8.11 3.53 -12.22
C ALA A 151 -8.99 4.51 -13.03
N GLN A 152 -8.46 5.69 -13.39
CA GLN A 152 -9.15 6.70 -14.20
C GLN A 152 -9.50 6.21 -15.61
N ARG A 153 -8.58 5.47 -16.26
CA ARG A 153 -8.85 4.90 -17.59
C ARG A 153 -9.95 3.85 -17.58
N GLY A 154 -10.11 3.13 -16.47
CA GLY A 154 -10.94 1.93 -16.43
C GLY A 154 -10.38 0.79 -17.28
N GLY A 155 -11.23 -0.19 -17.64
CA GLY A 155 -10.85 -1.31 -18.49
C GLY A 155 -10.30 -2.53 -17.74
N PRO A 156 -9.58 -3.45 -18.42
CA PRO A 156 -9.04 -4.65 -17.80
C PRO A 156 -7.94 -4.31 -16.79
N PRO A 157 -7.72 -5.18 -15.78
CA PRO A 157 -6.65 -4.98 -14.81
C PRO A 157 -5.26 -4.93 -15.47
N GLU A 158 -4.41 -4.04 -14.98
CA GLU A 158 -3.01 -3.98 -15.39
C GLU A 158 -2.17 -4.98 -14.57
N ILE A 159 -1.26 -5.65 -15.21
CA ILE A 159 -0.26 -6.53 -14.57
C ILE A 159 1.10 -6.05 -15.02
N GLU A 160 1.91 -5.66 -14.06
CA GLU A 160 3.28 -5.23 -14.26
C GLU A 160 4.26 -6.38 -14.04
#